data_61d4028a7f8641c27c527f207e997277
#
_entry.id   61d4028a7f8641c27c527f207e997277
#
_cell.length_a   1.000
_cell.length_b   1.000
_cell.length_c   1.000
_cell.angle_alpha   90.00
_cell.angle_beta   90.00
_cell.angle_gamma   90.00
#
_symmetry.space_group_name_H-M   'P 1'
#
loop_
_entity.id
_entity.type
_entity.pdbx_description
1 polymer ?
#
loop_
_entity_poly.entity_id
_entity_poly.type
_entity_poly.pdbx_seq_one_letter_code
_entity_poly.pdbx_strand_id
1 'polypeptide(L)' 'MKVKGLEDKIYRLNPNSINFNVGDLAKLKEGKTVELAKEDAEDLINKGMAELVKSSNKEKK' A
#
# COMPACT_ATOMS: atom_id res chain seq x y z
N MET A 1 -6.15 5.85 4.03
CA MET A 1 -6.55 4.54 3.47
C MET A 1 -5.51 3.49 3.80
N LYS A 2 -5.96 2.34 4.22
CA LYS A 2 -5.06 1.22 4.48
C LYS A 2 -4.92 0.39 3.22
N VAL A 3 -3.69 0.07 2.89
CA VAL A 3 -3.40 -0.76 1.72
C VAL A 3 -2.36 -1.80 2.09
N LYS A 4 -2.39 -2.89 1.36
CA LYS A 4 -1.43 -3.99 1.54
C LYS A 4 -0.60 -4.11 0.28
N GLY A 5 0.71 -4.17 0.45
CA GLY A 5 1.60 -4.29 -0.70
C GLY A 5 1.47 -5.67 -1.35
N LEU A 6 1.53 -5.66 -2.67
CA LEU A 6 1.52 -6.90 -3.46
C LEU A 6 2.98 -7.23 -3.79
N GLU A 7 3.57 -8.13 -3.02
CA GLU A 7 4.99 -8.44 -3.14
C GLU A 7 5.42 -8.73 -4.58
N ASP A 8 4.56 -9.37 -5.33
CA ASP A 8 4.86 -9.74 -6.70
C ASP A 8 5.00 -8.55 -7.63
N LYS A 9 4.48 -7.41 -7.23
CA LYS A 9 4.41 -6.25 -8.12
C LYS A 9 5.05 -5.02 -7.54
N ILE A 10 4.96 -4.84 -6.23
CA ILE A 10 5.45 -3.61 -5.61
C ILE A 10 6.97 -3.48 -5.65
N TYR A 11 7.67 -4.57 -5.89
CA TYR A 11 9.12 -4.53 -5.99
C TYR A 11 9.60 -3.61 -7.12
N ARG A 12 8.72 -3.33 -8.07
CA ARG A 12 9.05 -2.43 -9.18
C ARG A 12 9.01 -0.96 -8.79
N LEU A 13 8.43 -0.66 -7.64
CA LEU A 13 8.26 0.73 -7.23
C LEU A 13 9.60 1.31 -6.80
N ASN A 14 9.97 2.40 -7.44
CA ASN A 14 11.21 3.08 -7.15
C ASN A 14 11.04 3.96 -5.90
N PRO A 15 11.87 3.78 -4.87
CA PRO A 15 11.77 4.62 -3.66
C PRO A 15 11.87 6.11 -3.95
N ASN A 16 12.53 6.48 -5.04
CA ASN A 16 12.69 7.89 -5.38
C ASN A 16 11.46 8.49 -6.06
N SER A 17 10.52 7.65 -6.45
CA SER A 17 9.31 8.15 -7.14
C SER A 17 8.06 8.05 -6.27
N ILE A 18 8.22 7.80 -4.99
CA ILE A 18 7.08 7.76 -4.08
C ILE A 18 6.95 9.09 -3.34
N ASN A 19 5.72 9.39 -2.90
CA ASN A 19 5.41 10.60 -2.16
C ASN A 19 5.19 10.35 -0.67
N PHE A 20 5.39 9.12 -0.25
CA PHE A 20 5.18 8.74 1.15
C PHE A 20 6.50 8.21 1.73
N ASN A 21 6.48 7.87 3.00
CA ASN A 21 7.68 7.43 3.72
C ASN A 21 8.29 6.16 3.13
N VAL A 22 9.62 6.17 3.02
CA VAL A 22 10.34 4.97 2.59
C VAL A 22 10.12 3.81 3.56
N GLY A 23 9.93 4.12 4.85
CA GLY A 23 9.62 3.09 5.84
C GLY A 23 8.32 2.37 5.52
N ASP A 24 7.32 3.10 5.05
CA ASP A 24 6.06 2.49 4.66
C ASP A 24 6.24 1.64 3.41
N LEU A 25 7.07 2.11 2.48
CA LEU A 25 7.37 1.33 1.29
C LEU A 25 8.03 0.00 1.65
N ALA A 26 8.94 0.02 2.61
CA ALA A 26 9.60 -1.20 3.04
C ALA A 26 8.57 -2.21 3.58
N LYS A 27 7.61 -1.72 4.35
CA LYS A 27 6.55 -2.59 4.87
C LYS A 27 5.69 -3.14 3.75
N LEU A 28 5.37 -2.31 2.77
CA LEU A 28 4.58 -2.77 1.63
C LEU A 28 5.33 -3.85 0.85
N LYS A 29 6.63 -3.69 0.69
CA LYS A 29 7.42 -4.69 0.00
C LYS A 29 7.48 -6.01 0.74
N GLU A 30 7.24 -5.97 2.06
CA GLU A 30 7.17 -7.18 2.88
C GLU A 30 5.77 -7.79 2.89
N GLY A 31 4.84 -7.16 2.20
CA GLY A 31 3.47 -7.64 2.16
C GLY A 31 2.64 -7.20 3.35
N LYS A 32 3.11 -6.20 4.08
CA LYS A 32 2.40 -5.70 5.25
C LYS A 32 1.41 -4.61 4.88
N THR A 33 0.46 -4.38 5.77
CA THR A 33 -0.52 -3.31 5.59
C THR A 33 0.03 -2.02 6.17
N VAL A 34 -0.16 -0.92 5.44
CA VAL A 34 0.21 0.41 5.94
C VAL A 34 -0.93 1.37 5.63
N GLU A 35 -0.94 2.47 6.37
CA GLU A 35 -1.92 3.51 6.13
C GLU A 35 -1.25 4.64 5.35
N LEU A 36 -1.85 5.02 4.24
CA LEU A 36 -1.35 6.06 3.36
C LEU A 36 -2.44 7.10 3.13
N ALA A 37 -2.03 8.27 2.66
CA ALA A 37 -2.98 9.27 2.21
C ALA A 37 -3.78 8.68 1.05
N LYS A 38 -5.02 9.14 0.92
CA LYS A 38 -5.89 8.61 -0.12
C LYS A 38 -5.26 8.67 -1.51
N GLU A 39 -4.61 9.78 -1.82
CA GLU A 39 -3.99 9.96 -3.13
C GLU A 39 -2.90 8.93 -3.39
N ASP A 40 -2.03 8.72 -2.38
CA ASP A 40 -0.95 7.76 -2.53
C ASP A 40 -1.49 6.34 -2.62
N ALA A 41 -2.47 6.03 -1.78
CA ALA A 41 -3.07 4.70 -1.77
C ALA A 41 -3.72 4.39 -3.11
N GLU A 42 -4.49 5.33 -3.62
CA GLU A 42 -5.17 5.13 -4.90
C GLU A 42 -4.19 4.96 -6.05
N ASP A 43 -3.09 5.70 -5.99
CA ASP A 43 -2.06 5.60 -7.02
C ASP A 43 -1.48 4.18 -7.06
N LEU A 44 -1.16 3.63 -5.90
CA LEU A 44 -0.62 2.27 -5.84
C LEU A 44 -1.65 1.24 -6.30
N ILE A 45 -2.91 1.45 -5.93
CA ILE A 45 -3.98 0.53 -6.35
C ILE A 45 -4.14 0.58 -7.86
N ASN A 46 -4.13 1.78 -8.43
CA ASN A 46 -4.26 1.94 -9.87
C ASN A 46 -3.10 1.32 -10.63
N LYS A 47 -1.91 1.33 -10.04
CA LYS A 47 -0.74 0.71 -10.66
C LYS A 47 -0.69 -0.79 -10.44
N GLY A 48 -1.58 -1.31 -9.59
CA GLY A 48 -1.60 -2.73 -9.28
C GLY A 48 -0.50 -3.17 -8.33
N MET A 49 0.10 -2.23 -7.61
CA MET A 49 1.18 -2.54 -6.68
C MET A 49 0.71 -2.78 -5.25
N ALA A 50 -0.51 -2.40 -4.96
CA ALA A 50 -1.10 -2.62 -3.65
C ALA A 50 -2.60 -2.81 -3.80
N GLU A 51 -3.21 -3.35 -2.76
CA GLU A 51 -4.66 -3.52 -2.76
C GLU A 51 -5.27 -2.85 -1.55
N LEU A 52 -6.52 -2.44 -1.69
CA LEU A 52 -7.23 -1.79 -0.60
C LEU A 52 -7.54 -2.79 0.50
N VAL A 53 -7.22 -2.42 1.72
CA VAL A 53 -7.53 -3.24 2.89
C VAL A 53 -8.72 -2.61 3.59
N LYS A 54 -9.79 -3.35 3.69
CA LYS A 54 -10.96 -2.88 4.43
C LYS A 54 -10.74 -3.26 5.89
N SER A 55 -10.74 -2.27 6.74
CA SER A 55 -10.49 -2.47 8.15
C SER A 55 -11.81 -2.55 8.89
N SER A 56 -12.61 -3.32 8.87
CA SER A 56 -13.83 -3.32 9.66
C SER A 56 -14.46 -4.69 9.81
N ASN A 57 -14.11 -4.02 9.55
CA ASN A 57 -14.58 -4.63 9.82
C ASN A 57 -15.14 -5.16 10.37
N LYS A 58 -15.11 -5.09 10.63
CA LYS A 58 -15.41 -5.51 11.01
C LYS A 58 -16.20 -5.89 11.25
N GLU A 59 -16.10 -5.94 11.00
CA GLU A 59 -16.77 -6.27 11.17
C GLU A 59 -17.46 -6.78 11.37
N LYS A 60 -17.53 -6.84 11.60
CA LYS A 60 -18.16 -7.35 11.79
C LYS A 60 -18.71 -7.77 12.03
N LYS A 61 -18.72 -7.74 12.25
CA LYS A 61 -19.27 -8.19 12.40
C LYS A 61 -19.61 -8.42 12.54
#